data_2e7037a92248d6b0f34a5fa59ab2addb
#
_entry.id   2e7037a92248d6b0f34a5fa59ab2addb
#
_cell.length_a   1.000
_cell.length_b   1.000
_cell.length_c   1.000
_cell.angle_alpha   90.00
_cell.angle_beta   90.00
_cell.angle_gamma   90.00
#
_symmetry.space_group_name_H-M   'P 1'
#
loop_
_entity.id
_entity.type
_entity.pdbx_description
1 polymer ?
#
loop_
_entity_poly.entity_id
_entity_poly.type
_entity_poly.pdbx_seq_one_letter_code
_entity_poly.pdbx_strand_id
1 'polypeptide(L)'
;MTSSRIVRVSLAALIAAGLSNVLGAQSTFAGIALPSVAAERESAGARNVARPTIVLVHGAFADGTGWQHVIPILERDGYTVIAVQNALASLAGDVETTKRVIDAQQGPVVAVGHSYGGAVITGAAAGNANVKALVYIAAFAPEANEPVGAYNEKYPSALGSALKPDAAGFLYIDRAKFRDLFARDVSVTEASVMAAAQKPVIGTAFAASVRQAAWKTIPSWYVVAQEDRAINPELERFYAKRMGAKTTEIKSSHVPFISHPAEIARLIEQAASAAVK
;
A
#
# COMPACT_ATOMS: atom_id res chain seq x y z
N MET A 1 49.62 -5.68 -11.22
CA MET A 1 49.65 -4.49 -12.09
C MET A 1 48.62 -4.68 -13.20
N THR A 2 47.41 -4.23 -13.04
CA THR A 2 46.44 -4.02 -14.15
C THR A 2 45.45 -2.93 -13.74
N SER A 3 45.54 -1.85 -14.44
CA SER A 3 44.87 -0.58 -14.19
C SER A 3 43.42 -0.63 -14.67
N SER A 4 42.45 -0.32 -13.80
CA SER A 4 41.04 -0.19 -14.16
C SER A 4 40.75 1.24 -14.59
N ARG A 5 40.33 1.44 -15.82
CA ARG A 5 39.96 2.74 -16.40
C ARG A 5 38.49 3.04 -16.08
N ILE A 6 38.30 4.15 -15.38
CA ILE A 6 36.97 4.76 -15.14
C ILE A 6 36.58 5.53 -16.40
N VAL A 7 35.46 5.18 -17.00
CA VAL A 7 34.83 5.93 -18.11
C VAL A 7 33.88 6.96 -17.50
N ARG A 8 34.24 8.25 -17.65
CA ARG A 8 33.34 9.38 -17.35
C ARG A 8 32.58 9.75 -18.61
N VAL A 9 31.27 9.70 -18.58
CA VAL A 9 30.40 10.22 -19.63
C VAL A 9 29.95 11.62 -19.24
N SER A 10 30.43 12.62 -20.01
CA SER A 10 29.99 14.02 -19.89
C SER A 10 28.86 14.28 -20.86
N LEU A 11 27.71 14.78 -20.37
CA LEU A 11 26.61 15.24 -21.19
C LEU A 11 26.74 16.76 -21.35
N ALA A 12 27.07 17.23 -22.54
CA ALA A 12 27.14 18.64 -22.90
C ALA A 12 25.83 19.11 -23.51
N ALA A 13 25.27 20.18 -23.00
CA ALA A 13 24.08 20.86 -23.49
C ALA A 13 24.44 21.76 -24.68
N LEU A 14 23.67 21.72 -25.78
CA LEU A 14 23.68 22.69 -26.87
C LEU A 14 22.42 23.56 -26.75
N ILE A 15 22.63 24.86 -26.50
CA ILE A 15 21.64 25.93 -26.68
C ILE A 15 21.98 26.67 -27.96
N ALA A 16 21.07 26.70 -28.94
CA ALA A 16 21.17 27.56 -30.12
C ALA A 16 20.08 28.62 -30.07
N ALA A 17 20.53 29.87 -30.05
CA ALA A 17 19.69 31.05 -30.16
C ALA A 17 19.35 31.35 -31.60
N GLY A 18 18.09 31.70 -31.88
CA GLY A 18 17.64 32.26 -33.14
C GLY A 18 16.83 33.52 -32.93
N LEU A 19 17.45 34.68 -33.14
CA LEU A 19 16.79 35.98 -33.26
C LEU A 19 16.35 36.18 -34.71
N SER A 20 15.10 36.57 -34.95
CA SER A 20 14.69 37.22 -36.18
C SER A 20 13.68 38.31 -35.88
N ASN A 21 14.11 39.54 -36.18
CA ASN A 21 13.32 40.78 -36.18
C ASN A 21 12.33 40.77 -37.34
N VAL A 22 11.09 41.18 -37.13
CA VAL A 22 10.21 41.78 -38.12
C VAL A 22 9.53 43.02 -37.56
N LEU A 23 9.85 44.16 -38.23
CA LEU A 23 9.24 45.47 -38.01
C LEU A 23 7.83 45.54 -38.67
N GLY A 24 6.91 46.19 -38.00
CA GLY A 24 6.05 47.20 -38.60
C GLY A 24 4.70 46.78 -39.14
N ALA A 25 3.62 47.13 -38.43
CA ALA A 25 2.46 47.84 -39.00
C ALA A 25 1.54 48.34 -37.85
N GLN A 26 1.45 49.67 -37.69
CA GLN A 26 0.44 50.31 -36.82
C GLN A 26 -0.88 50.34 -37.58
N SER A 27 -1.95 49.75 -37.02
CA SER A 27 -3.32 49.97 -37.42
C SER A 27 -4.13 50.39 -36.20
N THR A 28 -4.54 51.65 -36.25
CA THR A 28 -5.50 52.26 -35.33
C THR A 28 -6.87 51.66 -35.55
N PHE A 29 -7.44 50.95 -34.59
CA PHE A 29 -8.87 50.65 -34.52
C PHE A 29 -9.47 51.21 -33.24
N ALA A 30 -10.56 51.94 -33.45
CA ALA A 30 -11.36 52.65 -32.48
C ALA A 30 -11.98 51.70 -31.45
N GLY A 31 -12.20 52.23 -30.25
CA GLY A 31 -12.65 51.53 -29.06
C GLY A 31 -14.05 50.88 -29.23
N ILE A 32 -14.10 49.62 -28.83
CA ILE A 32 -15.34 48.99 -28.35
C ILE A 32 -15.04 48.58 -26.90
N ALA A 33 -15.73 49.26 -25.97
CA ALA A 33 -15.65 48.89 -24.55
C ALA A 33 -16.29 47.54 -24.37
N LEU A 34 -15.47 46.50 -24.06
CA LEU A 34 -16.00 45.24 -23.59
C LEU A 34 -16.34 45.34 -22.09
N PRO A 35 -17.47 44.73 -21.65
CA PRO A 35 -17.80 44.73 -20.23
C PRO A 35 -16.74 43.98 -19.43
N SER A 36 -16.40 44.56 -18.29
CA SER A 36 -15.45 44.04 -17.30
C SER A 36 -15.78 42.63 -16.90
N VAL A 37 -14.94 41.65 -17.30
CA VAL A 37 -14.94 40.25 -16.81
C VAL A 37 -14.24 40.20 -15.44
N ALA A 38 -14.70 41.02 -14.50
CA ALA A 38 -14.16 41.05 -13.13
C ALA A 38 -15.03 40.30 -12.13
N ALA A 39 -16.17 39.70 -12.58
CA ALA A 39 -17.16 39.12 -11.65
C ALA A 39 -17.19 37.59 -11.58
N GLU A 40 -16.29 36.86 -12.24
CA GLU A 40 -16.32 35.37 -12.23
C GLU A 40 -15.09 34.71 -11.57
N ARG A 41 -14.33 35.43 -10.76
CA ARG A 41 -13.18 34.84 -10.03
C ARG A 41 -13.40 34.61 -8.55
N GLU A 42 -14.60 34.71 -8.03
CA GLU A 42 -14.89 34.54 -6.59
C GLU A 42 -15.48 33.17 -6.19
N SER A 43 -15.57 32.17 -7.06
CA SER A 43 -16.09 30.84 -6.68
C SER A 43 -15.07 29.70 -6.70
N ALA A 44 -13.77 29.99 -6.83
CA ALA A 44 -12.71 28.97 -6.86
C ALA A 44 -11.91 28.87 -5.54
N GLY A 45 -12.53 29.20 -4.42
CA GLY A 45 -11.97 29.08 -3.08
C GLY A 45 -12.18 27.72 -2.40
N ALA A 46 -12.61 26.69 -3.11
CA ALA A 46 -12.51 25.32 -2.61
C ALA A 46 -11.03 25.02 -2.49
N ARG A 47 -10.51 24.96 -1.25
CA ARG A 47 -9.15 24.44 -0.98
C ARG A 47 -9.03 23.12 -1.72
N ASN A 48 -8.19 23.09 -2.73
CA ASN A 48 -7.82 21.84 -3.41
C ASN A 48 -6.99 21.04 -2.39
N VAL A 49 -7.69 20.36 -1.49
CA VAL A 49 -7.05 19.48 -0.52
C VAL A 49 -6.45 18.35 -1.33
N ALA A 50 -5.12 18.34 -1.42
CA ALA A 50 -4.41 17.32 -2.17
C ALA A 50 -4.88 15.93 -1.71
N ARG A 51 -5.28 15.09 -2.65
CA ARG A 51 -5.65 13.71 -2.35
C ARG A 51 -4.48 13.00 -1.69
N PRO A 52 -4.71 12.13 -0.70
CA PRO A 52 -3.62 11.40 -0.08
C PRO A 52 -2.99 10.41 -1.07
N THR A 53 -1.69 10.20 -0.92
CA THR A 53 -1.02 9.08 -1.57
C THR A 53 -1.43 7.79 -0.88
N ILE A 54 -1.80 6.76 -1.65
CA ILE A 54 -2.11 5.43 -1.16
C ILE A 54 -0.84 4.57 -1.24
N VAL A 55 -0.36 4.13 -0.09
CA VAL A 55 0.81 3.24 0.01
C VAL A 55 0.33 1.83 0.34
N LEU A 56 0.46 0.91 -0.62
CA LEU A 56 -0.01 -0.47 -0.53
C LEU A 56 1.15 -1.39 -0.11
N VAL A 57 0.95 -2.18 0.94
CA VAL A 57 1.97 -3.06 1.52
C VAL A 57 1.48 -4.50 1.50
N HIS A 58 2.16 -5.34 0.73
CA HIS A 58 1.83 -6.76 0.56
C HIS A 58 2.16 -7.59 1.80
N GLY A 59 1.52 -8.75 1.91
CA GLY A 59 1.78 -9.75 2.92
C GLY A 59 2.93 -10.69 2.60
N ALA A 60 3.12 -11.69 3.44
CA ALA A 60 3.98 -12.85 3.17
C ALA A 60 3.45 -13.62 1.95
N PHE A 61 4.33 -14.35 1.28
CA PHE A 61 4.03 -15.18 0.10
C PHE A 61 3.52 -14.41 -1.11
N ALA A 62 3.66 -13.08 -1.11
CA ALA A 62 3.20 -12.17 -2.15
C ALA A 62 4.23 -11.05 -2.37
N ASP A 63 3.98 -10.22 -3.36
CA ASP A 63 4.72 -8.98 -3.64
C ASP A 63 3.75 -7.86 -4.06
N GLY A 64 4.30 -6.70 -4.44
CA GLY A 64 3.50 -5.54 -4.83
C GLY A 64 2.61 -5.76 -6.05
N THR A 65 2.87 -6.76 -6.88
CA THR A 65 2.03 -7.07 -8.06
C THR A 65 0.69 -7.68 -7.67
N GLY A 66 0.55 -8.22 -6.45
CA GLY A 66 -0.73 -8.68 -5.93
C GLY A 66 -1.84 -7.61 -5.94
N TRP A 67 -1.46 -6.33 -5.93
CA TRP A 67 -2.39 -5.20 -5.97
C TRP A 67 -2.87 -4.81 -7.38
N GLN A 68 -2.49 -5.56 -8.43
CA GLN A 68 -2.77 -5.25 -9.85
C GLN A 68 -4.23 -4.97 -10.18
N HIS A 69 -5.18 -5.50 -9.41
CA HIS A 69 -6.62 -5.28 -9.63
C HIS A 69 -7.15 -4.03 -8.89
N VAL A 70 -6.48 -3.58 -7.84
CA VAL A 70 -6.88 -2.41 -7.03
C VAL A 70 -6.21 -1.13 -7.55
N ILE A 71 -4.94 -1.18 -7.93
CA ILE A 71 -4.18 -0.03 -8.41
C ILE A 71 -4.91 0.73 -9.53
N PRO A 72 -5.35 0.09 -10.63
CA PRO A 72 -6.00 0.82 -11.72
C PRO A 72 -7.32 1.48 -11.33
N ILE A 73 -8.01 0.95 -10.33
CA ILE A 73 -9.25 1.55 -9.81
C ILE A 73 -8.92 2.85 -9.09
N LEU A 74 -7.99 2.80 -8.14
CA LEU A 74 -7.58 3.97 -7.36
C LEU A 74 -6.94 5.07 -8.23
N GLU A 75 -6.11 4.69 -9.21
CA GLU A 75 -5.49 5.64 -10.15
C GLU A 75 -6.51 6.32 -11.05
N ARG A 76 -7.47 5.56 -11.60
CA ARG A 76 -8.59 6.11 -12.37
C ARG A 76 -9.38 7.13 -11.55
N ASP A 77 -9.55 6.86 -10.25
CA ASP A 77 -10.28 7.72 -9.33
C ASP A 77 -9.40 8.85 -8.78
N GLY A 78 -8.18 9.03 -9.35
CA GLY A 78 -7.29 10.20 -9.19
C GLY A 78 -6.38 10.15 -7.96
N TYR A 79 -6.10 8.96 -7.39
CA TYR A 79 -5.11 8.80 -6.33
C TYR A 79 -3.73 8.50 -6.91
N THR A 80 -2.69 9.00 -6.26
CA THR A 80 -1.33 8.49 -6.45
C THR A 80 -1.20 7.20 -5.65
N VAL A 81 -0.78 6.11 -6.30
CA VAL A 81 -0.67 4.80 -5.68
C VAL A 81 0.77 4.29 -5.74
N ILE A 82 1.28 3.77 -4.65
CA ILE A 82 2.62 3.18 -4.57
C ILE A 82 2.49 1.80 -3.91
N ALA A 83 2.87 0.75 -4.62
CA ALA A 83 2.99 -0.59 -4.06
C ALA A 83 4.44 -0.84 -3.60
N VAL A 84 4.61 -1.03 -2.30
CA VAL A 84 5.92 -1.27 -1.69
C VAL A 84 6.40 -2.68 -2.04
N GLN A 85 7.69 -2.84 -2.28
CA GLN A 85 8.35 -4.13 -2.52
C GLN A 85 9.22 -4.49 -1.31
N ASN A 86 8.63 -5.22 -0.35
CA ASN A 86 9.34 -5.69 0.83
C ASN A 86 10.19 -6.93 0.51
N ALA A 87 11.34 -7.04 1.17
CA ALA A 87 12.25 -8.17 0.97
C ALA A 87 11.76 -9.47 1.63
N LEU A 88 10.92 -9.36 2.67
CA LEU A 88 10.45 -10.46 3.53
C LEU A 88 11.59 -11.23 4.24
N ALA A 89 12.74 -10.57 4.39
CA ALA A 89 13.93 -11.12 5.04
C ALA A 89 14.03 -10.77 6.54
N SER A 90 13.30 -9.76 7.01
CA SER A 90 13.07 -9.44 8.42
C SER A 90 11.95 -8.42 8.57
N LEU A 91 11.21 -8.47 9.68
CA LEU A 91 10.18 -7.46 9.98
C LEU A 91 10.78 -6.05 10.06
N ALA A 92 11.94 -5.90 10.69
CA ALA A 92 12.60 -4.60 10.82
C ALA A 92 12.98 -3.99 9.48
N GLY A 93 13.52 -4.80 8.55
CA GLY A 93 13.89 -4.34 7.19
C GLY A 93 12.67 -3.96 6.36
N ASP A 94 11.57 -4.72 6.48
CA ASP A 94 10.33 -4.44 5.76
C ASP A 94 9.64 -3.17 6.32
N VAL A 95 9.68 -2.96 7.64
CA VAL A 95 9.22 -1.73 8.30
C VAL A 95 10.04 -0.53 7.81
N GLU A 96 11.38 -0.64 7.77
CA GLU A 96 12.26 0.44 7.30
C GLU A 96 12.04 0.75 5.81
N THR A 97 11.91 -0.27 4.97
CA THR A 97 11.61 -0.11 3.54
C THR A 97 10.29 0.63 3.33
N THR A 98 9.25 0.22 4.03
CA THR A 98 7.92 0.84 3.95
C THR A 98 7.95 2.27 4.52
N LYS A 99 8.61 2.48 5.65
CA LYS A 99 8.78 3.80 6.26
C LYS A 99 9.47 4.79 5.31
N ARG A 100 10.54 4.37 4.63
CA ARG A 100 11.23 5.21 3.64
C ARG A 100 10.30 5.63 2.49
N VAL A 101 9.43 4.75 2.02
CA VAL A 101 8.44 5.08 0.98
C VAL A 101 7.41 6.08 1.50
N ILE A 102 6.92 5.90 2.73
CA ILE A 102 5.99 6.83 3.38
C ILE A 102 6.64 8.19 3.61
N ASP A 103 7.85 8.24 4.14
CA ASP A 103 8.58 9.48 4.45
C ASP A 103 8.90 10.31 3.20
N ALA A 104 9.02 9.67 2.04
CA ALA A 104 9.25 10.36 0.77
C ALA A 104 8.01 11.13 0.25
N GLN A 105 6.81 10.91 0.83
CA GLN A 105 5.60 11.56 0.36
C GLN A 105 5.46 12.97 0.96
N GLN A 106 5.16 13.96 0.10
CA GLN A 106 5.08 15.38 0.50
C GLN A 106 3.70 15.78 1.06
N GLY A 107 2.71 14.89 1.02
CA GLY A 107 1.33 15.15 1.44
C GLY A 107 0.77 14.08 2.35
N PRO A 108 -0.56 14.09 2.59
CA PRO A 108 -1.21 13.07 3.40
C PRO A 108 -1.05 11.69 2.77
N VAL A 109 -0.92 10.68 3.62
CA VAL A 109 -0.73 9.28 3.23
C VAL A 109 -1.81 8.42 3.88
N VAL A 110 -2.33 7.46 3.12
CA VAL A 110 -3.08 6.31 3.62
C VAL A 110 -2.19 5.07 3.44
N ALA A 111 -1.82 4.43 4.54
CA ALA A 111 -1.06 3.19 4.48
C ALA A 111 -2.02 1.99 4.57
N VAL A 112 -1.92 1.09 3.60
CA VAL A 112 -2.75 -0.10 3.45
C VAL A 112 -1.88 -1.33 3.59
N GLY A 113 -2.19 -2.21 4.54
CA GLY A 113 -1.43 -3.44 4.79
C GLY A 113 -2.30 -4.69 4.68
N HIS A 114 -1.88 -5.63 3.84
CA HIS A 114 -2.47 -6.95 3.74
C HIS A 114 -1.68 -7.95 4.59
N SER A 115 -2.36 -8.79 5.35
CA SER A 115 -1.74 -9.92 6.07
C SER A 115 -0.56 -9.49 6.94
N TYR A 116 0.63 -10.04 6.74
CA TYR A 116 1.89 -9.62 7.35
C TYR A 116 2.19 -8.12 7.12
N GLY A 117 1.77 -7.56 5.98
CA GLY A 117 1.89 -6.14 5.66
C GLY A 117 1.17 -5.22 6.67
N GLY A 118 0.15 -5.74 7.38
CA GLY A 118 -0.48 -5.02 8.50
C GLY A 118 0.49 -4.80 9.66
N ALA A 119 1.27 -5.80 10.03
CA ALA A 119 2.33 -5.63 11.03
C ALA A 119 3.41 -4.64 10.56
N VAL A 120 3.72 -4.66 9.26
CA VAL A 120 4.68 -3.73 8.66
C VAL A 120 4.18 -2.28 8.75
N ILE A 121 2.94 -1.98 8.34
CA ILE A 121 2.39 -0.61 8.43
C ILE A 121 2.21 -0.15 9.87
N THR A 122 1.94 -1.09 10.80
CA THR A 122 1.86 -0.80 12.23
C THR A 122 3.15 -0.17 12.76
N GLY A 123 4.31 -0.66 12.32
CA GLY A 123 5.60 -0.09 12.67
C GLY A 123 6.00 1.11 11.81
N ALA A 124 5.82 1.01 10.49
CA ALA A 124 6.32 1.98 9.52
C ALA A 124 5.62 3.35 9.59
N ALA A 125 4.33 3.36 9.93
CA ALA A 125 3.53 4.60 10.04
C ALA A 125 3.71 5.31 11.39
N ALA A 126 4.32 4.66 12.38
CA ALA A 126 4.42 5.21 13.72
C ALA A 126 5.25 6.51 13.74
N GLY A 127 4.69 7.56 14.34
CA GLY A 127 5.34 8.87 14.47
C GLY A 127 5.39 9.71 13.19
N ASN A 128 4.85 9.23 12.06
CA ASN A 128 4.80 10.02 10.83
C ASN A 128 3.52 10.86 10.76
N ALA A 129 3.68 12.19 10.84
CA ALA A 129 2.55 13.13 10.84
C ALA A 129 1.77 13.18 9.52
N ASN A 130 2.36 12.71 8.41
CA ASN A 130 1.69 12.65 7.12
C ASN A 130 0.75 11.45 6.99
N VAL A 131 0.94 10.38 7.77
CA VAL A 131 0.01 9.24 7.74
C VAL A 131 -1.27 9.62 8.48
N LYS A 132 -2.38 9.68 7.75
CA LYS A 132 -3.68 10.13 8.23
C LYS A 132 -4.68 8.99 8.43
N ALA A 133 -4.43 7.84 7.81
CA ALA A 133 -5.28 6.67 7.95
C ALA A 133 -4.48 5.37 7.74
N LEU A 134 -4.91 4.31 8.42
CA LEU A 134 -4.40 2.95 8.24
C LEU A 134 -5.55 2.06 7.79
N VAL A 135 -5.29 1.19 6.81
CA VAL A 135 -6.25 0.18 6.34
C VAL A 135 -5.60 -1.20 6.46
N TYR A 136 -6.19 -2.05 7.25
CA TYR A 136 -5.78 -3.43 7.47
C TYR A 136 -6.70 -4.36 6.69
N ILE A 137 -6.17 -5.24 5.87
CA ILE A 137 -6.94 -6.15 5.03
C ILE A 137 -6.52 -7.58 5.35
N ALA A 138 -7.38 -8.37 6.01
CA ALA A 138 -7.06 -9.74 6.45
C ALA A 138 -5.66 -9.79 7.10
N ALA A 139 -5.41 -8.98 8.17
CA ALA A 139 -4.06 -8.58 8.51
C ALA A 139 -3.71 -8.71 10.00
N PHE A 140 -2.43 -8.93 10.28
CA PHE A 140 -1.88 -8.79 11.63
C PHE A 140 -1.80 -7.33 12.04
N ALA A 141 -2.19 -7.04 13.28
CA ALA A 141 -2.14 -5.70 13.87
C ALA A 141 -1.57 -5.77 15.30
N PRO A 142 -0.25 -6.04 15.45
CA PRO A 142 0.35 -6.23 16.76
C PRO A 142 0.39 -4.94 17.59
N GLU A 143 0.42 -5.11 18.91
CA GLU A 143 0.81 -4.09 19.89
C GLU A 143 2.32 -3.81 19.80
N ALA A 144 2.74 -2.72 20.45
CA ALA A 144 4.17 -2.47 20.66
C ALA A 144 4.80 -3.62 21.47
N ASN A 145 5.93 -4.15 20.98
CA ASN A 145 6.67 -5.27 21.54
C ASN A 145 5.91 -6.62 21.56
N GLU A 146 4.75 -6.71 20.90
CA GLU A 146 4.02 -7.96 20.71
C GLU A 146 4.55 -8.68 19.45
N PRO A 147 4.94 -9.95 19.52
CA PRO A 147 5.30 -10.72 18.34
C PRO A 147 4.15 -10.78 17.32
N VAL A 148 4.46 -10.71 16.03
CA VAL A 148 3.43 -10.76 14.97
C VAL A 148 2.54 -11.99 15.11
N GLY A 149 3.14 -13.16 15.41
CA GLY A 149 2.43 -14.42 15.57
C GLY A 149 1.91 -14.73 16.96
N ALA A 150 1.87 -13.76 17.90
CA ALA A 150 1.56 -13.96 19.33
C ALA A 150 0.25 -14.71 19.59
N TYR A 151 -0.72 -14.59 18.70
CA TYR A 151 -2.05 -15.19 18.88
C TYR A 151 -2.32 -16.40 17.99
N ASN A 152 -1.33 -16.88 17.21
CA ASN A 152 -1.53 -18.02 16.28
C ASN A 152 -1.91 -19.31 16.99
N GLU A 153 -1.43 -19.54 18.22
CA GLU A 153 -1.82 -20.71 19.02
C GLU A 153 -3.26 -20.61 19.54
N LYS A 154 -3.67 -19.41 19.95
CA LYS A 154 -5.03 -19.16 20.44
C LYS A 154 -6.08 -19.19 19.33
N TYR A 155 -5.70 -18.74 18.13
CA TYR A 155 -6.54 -18.68 16.96
C TYR A 155 -5.85 -19.44 15.80
N PRO A 156 -5.82 -20.77 15.84
CA PRO A 156 -5.11 -21.57 14.84
C PRO A 156 -5.72 -21.37 13.45
N SER A 157 -4.85 -21.31 12.44
CA SER A 157 -5.23 -21.29 11.02
C SER A 157 -4.85 -22.58 10.33
N ALA A 158 -5.54 -22.89 9.23
CA ALA A 158 -5.24 -24.08 8.44
C ALA A 158 -3.90 -23.94 7.68
N LEU A 159 -3.46 -22.73 7.40
CA LEU A 159 -2.22 -22.46 6.67
C LEU A 159 -0.99 -23.01 7.37
N GLY A 160 -0.95 -22.97 8.71
CA GLY A 160 0.21 -23.43 9.48
C GLY A 160 0.68 -24.83 9.11
N SER A 161 -0.27 -25.75 8.80
CA SER A 161 0.04 -27.14 8.39
C SER A 161 0.61 -27.29 6.98
N ALA A 162 0.53 -26.24 6.17
CA ALA A 162 0.98 -26.21 4.78
C ALA A 162 2.29 -25.46 4.58
N LEU A 163 2.85 -24.87 5.63
CA LEU A 163 4.12 -24.16 5.56
C LEU A 163 5.29 -25.13 5.42
N LYS A 164 6.17 -24.84 4.48
CA LYS A 164 7.38 -25.61 4.17
C LYS A 164 8.60 -24.70 4.33
N PRO A 165 9.43 -24.90 5.36
CA PRO A 165 10.69 -24.16 5.48
C PRO A 165 11.72 -24.70 4.49
N ASP A 166 12.55 -23.79 3.93
CA ASP A 166 13.80 -24.15 3.28
C ASP A 166 14.96 -24.26 4.29
N ALA A 167 16.15 -24.58 3.80
CA ALA A 167 17.35 -24.73 4.63
C ALA A 167 17.80 -23.42 5.30
N ALA A 168 17.39 -22.26 4.78
CA ALA A 168 17.69 -20.94 5.34
C ALA A 168 16.58 -20.43 6.29
N GLY A 169 15.50 -21.20 6.48
CA GLY A 169 14.38 -20.86 7.34
C GLY A 169 13.33 -19.96 6.68
N PHE A 170 13.38 -19.79 5.36
CA PHE A 170 12.31 -19.14 4.63
C PHE A 170 11.12 -20.08 4.42
N LEU A 171 9.95 -19.57 4.68
CA LEU A 171 8.69 -20.32 4.60
C LEU A 171 8.04 -20.14 3.22
N TYR A 172 7.54 -21.23 2.70
CA TYR A 172 6.70 -21.34 1.51
C TYR A 172 5.38 -22.00 1.87
N ILE A 173 4.32 -21.69 1.15
CA ILE A 173 3.10 -22.46 1.18
C ILE A 173 3.25 -23.65 0.22
N ASP A 174 2.90 -24.85 0.64
CA ASP A 174 2.80 -26.01 -0.24
C ASP A 174 1.91 -25.68 -1.46
N ARG A 175 2.49 -25.76 -2.68
CA ARG A 175 1.81 -25.35 -3.92
C ARG A 175 0.48 -26.05 -4.15
N ALA A 176 0.38 -27.32 -3.77
CA ALA A 176 -0.86 -28.11 -3.92
C ALA A 176 -1.98 -27.59 -2.99
N LYS A 177 -1.63 -26.94 -1.89
CA LYS A 177 -2.57 -26.39 -0.90
C LYS A 177 -2.76 -24.88 -1.03
N PHE A 178 -1.95 -24.20 -1.84
CA PHE A 178 -1.92 -22.73 -1.93
C PHE A 178 -3.30 -22.15 -2.21
N ARG A 179 -3.98 -22.62 -3.27
CA ARG A 179 -5.30 -22.09 -3.64
C ARG A 179 -6.32 -22.28 -2.52
N ASP A 180 -6.40 -23.47 -1.95
CA ASP A 180 -7.41 -23.78 -0.93
C ASP A 180 -7.22 -22.97 0.35
N LEU A 181 -5.97 -22.69 0.74
CA LEU A 181 -5.65 -22.06 2.01
C LEU A 181 -5.42 -20.55 1.93
N PHE A 182 -5.09 -20.03 0.75
CA PHE A 182 -4.68 -18.65 0.58
C PHE A 182 -5.57 -17.85 -0.39
N ALA A 183 -6.02 -18.48 -1.50
CA ALA A 183 -6.68 -17.80 -2.62
C ALA A 183 -7.87 -18.63 -3.16
N ARG A 184 -8.73 -19.13 -2.27
CA ARG A 184 -9.78 -20.11 -2.61
C ARG A 184 -10.83 -19.57 -3.57
N ASP A 185 -11.19 -18.30 -3.47
CA ASP A 185 -12.16 -17.59 -4.29
C ASP A 185 -11.56 -16.92 -5.53
N VAL A 186 -10.25 -17.12 -5.76
CA VAL A 186 -9.55 -16.71 -6.98
C VAL A 186 -9.60 -17.82 -8.03
N SER A 187 -9.54 -17.47 -9.33
CA SER A 187 -9.53 -18.46 -10.42
C SER A 187 -8.38 -19.45 -10.26
N VAL A 188 -8.58 -20.69 -10.75
CA VAL A 188 -7.54 -21.74 -10.67
C VAL A 188 -6.25 -21.29 -11.35
N THR A 189 -6.36 -20.63 -12.52
CA THR A 189 -5.21 -20.18 -13.29
C THR A 189 -4.42 -19.10 -12.53
N GLU A 190 -5.10 -18.10 -12.02
CA GLU A 190 -4.45 -17.00 -11.27
C GLU A 190 -3.83 -17.51 -9.96
N ALA A 191 -4.55 -18.33 -9.20
CA ALA A 191 -4.02 -18.95 -7.98
C ALA A 191 -2.80 -19.84 -8.26
N SER A 192 -2.75 -20.52 -9.42
CA SER A 192 -1.58 -21.29 -9.85
C SER A 192 -0.36 -20.41 -10.13
N VAL A 193 -0.57 -19.25 -10.77
CA VAL A 193 0.49 -18.25 -10.97
C VAL A 193 0.97 -17.70 -9.62
N MET A 194 0.06 -17.31 -8.74
CA MET A 194 0.39 -16.85 -7.39
C MET A 194 1.22 -17.90 -6.62
N ALA A 195 0.82 -19.17 -6.67
CA ALA A 195 1.56 -20.25 -6.02
C ALA A 195 2.95 -20.49 -6.61
N ALA A 196 3.12 -20.24 -7.91
CA ALA A 196 4.43 -20.35 -8.58
C ALA A 196 5.35 -19.17 -8.28
N ALA A 197 4.78 -17.95 -8.19
CA ALA A 197 5.49 -16.70 -7.99
C ALA A 197 5.57 -16.30 -6.51
N GLN A 198 5.05 -17.10 -5.57
CA GLN A 198 5.04 -16.76 -4.15
C GLN A 198 6.44 -16.38 -3.66
N LYS A 199 6.54 -15.23 -3.00
CA LYS A 199 7.76 -14.74 -2.40
C LYS A 199 7.91 -15.29 -0.98
N PRO A 200 8.95 -16.05 -0.66
CA PRO A 200 9.10 -16.63 0.66
C PRO A 200 9.35 -15.55 1.73
N VAL A 201 8.93 -15.84 2.94
CA VAL A 201 9.16 -14.99 4.11
C VAL A 201 10.04 -15.72 5.13
N ILE A 202 11.00 -15.01 5.73
CA ILE A 202 11.79 -15.60 6.83
C ILE A 202 10.87 -15.91 8.03
N GLY A 203 10.91 -17.13 8.53
CA GLY A 203 10.02 -17.58 9.62
C GLY A 203 10.17 -16.76 10.90
N THR A 204 11.38 -16.26 11.20
CA THR A 204 11.65 -15.42 12.38
C THR A 204 10.93 -14.06 12.34
N ALA A 205 10.42 -13.61 11.19
CA ALA A 205 9.63 -12.38 11.09
C ALA A 205 8.33 -12.45 11.92
N PHE A 206 7.75 -13.64 12.09
CA PHE A 206 6.56 -13.82 12.92
C PHE A 206 6.83 -13.85 14.43
N ALA A 207 8.08 -14.11 14.84
CA ALA A 207 8.53 -13.97 16.23
C ALA A 207 9.00 -12.54 16.56
N ALA A 208 9.21 -11.71 15.54
CA ALA A 208 9.61 -10.32 15.71
C ALA A 208 8.42 -9.42 16.07
N SER A 209 8.72 -8.26 16.66
CA SER A 209 7.73 -7.27 17.08
C SER A 209 8.07 -5.88 16.57
N VAL A 210 7.07 -4.99 16.52
CA VAL A 210 7.24 -3.56 16.24
C VAL A 210 7.45 -2.80 17.55
N ARG A 211 8.23 -1.71 17.51
CA ARG A 211 8.49 -0.89 18.71
C ARG A 211 7.31 -0.01 19.12
N GLN A 212 6.52 0.40 18.16
CA GLN A 212 5.35 1.27 18.35
C GLN A 212 4.20 0.76 17.49
N ALA A 213 2.98 0.94 17.98
CA ALA A 213 1.76 0.56 17.28
C ALA A 213 1.05 1.81 16.75
N ALA A 214 1.24 2.12 15.46
CA ALA A 214 0.70 3.32 14.81
C ALA A 214 -0.83 3.46 14.95
N TRP A 215 -1.56 2.35 14.97
CA TRP A 215 -3.02 2.33 15.10
C TRP A 215 -3.55 2.87 16.44
N LYS A 216 -2.68 3.04 17.45
CA LYS A 216 -3.07 3.69 18.71
C LYS A 216 -3.34 5.18 18.58
N THR A 217 -2.78 5.82 17.57
CA THR A 217 -2.87 7.27 17.36
C THR A 217 -3.42 7.66 15.99
N ILE A 218 -3.46 6.73 15.04
CA ILE A 218 -3.92 6.97 13.67
C ILE A 218 -5.25 6.25 13.46
N PRO A 219 -6.30 6.94 12.93
CA PRO A 219 -7.58 6.33 12.59
C PRO A 219 -7.40 5.13 11.69
N SER A 220 -8.07 4.03 12.02
CA SER A 220 -7.84 2.75 11.36
C SER A 220 -9.14 2.13 10.83
N TRP A 221 -9.04 1.45 9.69
CA TRP A 221 -10.05 0.62 9.05
C TRP A 221 -9.55 -0.81 9.01
N TYR A 222 -10.48 -1.74 9.15
CA TYR A 222 -10.13 -3.17 9.11
C TYR A 222 -11.13 -3.93 8.23
N VAL A 223 -10.60 -4.71 7.30
CA VAL A 223 -11.37 -5.65 6.47
C VAL A 223 -11.13 -7.05 6.99
N VAL A 224 -12.19 -7.68 7.49
CA VAL A 224 -12.19 -9.09 7.93
C VAL A 224 -12.60 -9.96 6.74
N ALA A 225 -11.77 -10.93 6.40
CA ALA A 225 -12.06 -11.93 5.38
C ALA A 225 -12.75 -13.16 6.03
N GLN A 226 -14.05 -13.30 5.83
CA GLN A 226 -14.87 -14.27 6.57
C GLN A 226 -14.52 -15.74 6.31
N GLU A 227 -13.92 -16.04 5.16
CA GLU A 227 -13.51 -17.40 4.76
C GLU A 227 -11.99 -17.58 4.73
N ASP A 228 -11.26 -16.70 5.45
CA ASP A 228 -9.80 -16.75 5.55
C ASP A 228 -9.34 -18.04 6.25
N ARG A 229 -8.37 -18.72 5.63
CA ARG A 229 -7.73 -19.92 6.16
C ARG A 229 -6.24 -19.70 6.46
N ALA A 230 -5.71 -18.53 6.10
CA ALA A 230 -4.33 -18.13 6.38
C ALA A 230 -4.23 -17.39 7.72
N ILE A 231 -5.17 -16.50 8.02
CA ILE A 231 -5.40 -15.92 9.34
C ILE A 231 -6.80 -16.35 9.78
N ASN A 232 -6.96 -16.79 11.03
CA ASN A 232 -8.28 -17.14 11.54
C ASN A 232 -9.16 -15.87 11.59
N PRO A 233 -10.39 -15.84 11.02
CA PRO A 233 -11.26 -14.69 11.04
C PRO A 233 -11.58 -14.15 12.45
N GLU A 234 -11.58 -15.01 13.47
CA GLU A 234 -11.75 -14.57 14.87
C GLU A 234 -10.52 -13.78 15.37
N LEU A 235 -9.32 -14.07 14.87
CA LEU A 235 -8.13 -13.27 15.17
C LEU A 235 -8.22 -11.89 14.49
N GLU A 236 -8.70 -11.84 13.26
CA GLU A 236 -8.94 -10.57 12.54
C GLU A 236 -9.97 -9.71 13.28
N ARG A 237 -11.09 -10.29 13.74
CA ARG A 237 -12.11 -9.61 14.56
C ARG A 237 -11.53 -9.13 15.90
N PHE A 238 -10.69 -9.95 16.53
CA PHE A 238 -9.98 -9.55 17.75
C PHE A 238 -9.12 -8.32 17.52
N TYR A 239 -8.31 -8.28 16.45
CA TYR A 239 -7.49 -7.13 16.10
C TYR A 239 -8.35 -5.89 15.79
N ALA A 240 -9.36 -6.02 14.94
CA ALA A 240 -10.25 -4.93 14.57
C ALA A 240 -10.92 -4.30 15.82
N LYS A 241 -11.42 -5.13 16.73
CA LYS A 241 -12.02 -4.69 17.98
C LYS A 241 -11.01 -4.00 18.90
N ARG A 242 -9.81 -4.60 19.08
CA ARG A 242 -8.74 -4.06 19.93
C ARG A 242 -8.30 -2.67 19.48
N MET A 243 -8.20 -2.46 18.18
CA MET A 243 -7.83 -1.20 17.55
C MET A 243 -8.93 -0.14 17.59
N GLY A 244 -10.17 -0.51 17.84
CA GLY A 244 -11.33 0.36 17.63
C GLY A 244 -11.51 0.74 16.16
N ALA A 245 -11.10 -0.14 15.24
CA ALA A 245 -11.11 0.13 13.81
C ALA A 245 -12.55 0.16 13.24
N LYS A 246 -12.75 0.98 12.20
CA LYS A 246 -13.96 0.89 11.37
C LYS A 246 -13.90 -0.41 10.60
N THR A 247 -14.74 -1.38 10.98
CA THR A 247 -14.66 -2.75 10.49
C THR A 247 -15.70 -3.02 9.41
N THR A 248 -15.27 -3.70 8.35
CA THR A 248 -16.11 -4.29 7.30
C THR A 248 -15.76 -5.75 7.16
N GLU A 249 -16.75 -6.62 7.02
CA GLU A 249 -16.53 -8.04 6.77
C GLU A 249 -16.91 -8.38 5.33
N ILE A 250 -16.03 -9.11 4.64
CA ILE A 250 -16.21 -9.54 3.26
C ILE A 250 -16.19 -11.07 3.21
N LYS A 251 -17.13 -11.66 2.49
CA LYS A 251 -17.14 -13.11 2.23
C LYS A 251 -16.08 -13.45 1.18
N SER A 252 -14.85 -13.55 1.61
CA SER A 252 -13.68 -13.82 0.76
C SER A 252 -12.68 -14.72 1.46
N SER A 253 -11.77 -15.31 0.67
CA SER A 253 -10.54 -15.92 1.17
C SER A 253 -9.56 -14.85 1.65
N HIS A 254 -8.30 -15.25 1.92
CA HIS A 254 -7.25 -14.34 2.45
C HIS A 254 -6.89 -13.16 1.54
N VAL A 255 -7.33 -13.14 0.28
CA VAL A 255 -6.93 -12.14 -0.72
C VAL A 255 -8.10 -11.35 -1.31
N PRO A 256 -8.92 -10.66 -0.47
CA PRO A 256 -10.11 -9.94 -0.94
C PRO A 256 -9.78 -8.84 -1.97
N PHE A 257 -8.58 -8.30 -1.97
CA PHE A 257 -8.13 -7.31 -2.96
C PHE A 257 -7.94 -7.89 -4.37
N ILE A 258 -7.90 -9.23 -4.50
CA ILE A 258 -7.89 -9.92 -5.79
C ILE A 258 -9.32 -10.31 -6.19
N SER A 259 -10.08 -10.92 -5.29
CA SER A 259 -11.44 -11.43 -5.59
C SER A 259 -12.54 -10.34 -5.54
N HIS A 260 -12.34 -9.27 -4.76
CA HIS A 260 -13.29 -8.16 -4.54
C HIS A 260 -12.63 -6.77 -4.72
N PRO A 261 -11.87 -6.53 -5.81
CA PRO A 261 -11.01 -5.34 -5.92
C PRO A 261 -11.77 -4.02 -5.86
N ALA A 262 -12.97 -3.95 -6.44
CA ALA A 262 -13.79 -2.74 -6.41
C ALA A 262 -14.31 -2.41 -5.00
N GLU A 263 -14.60 -3.42 -4.19
CA GLU A 263 -15.01 -3.22 -2.82
C GLU A 263 -13.86 -2.76 -1.93
N ILE A 264 -12.69 -3.37 -2.11
CA ILE A 264 -11.46 -2.97 -1.41
C ILE A 264 -11.05 -1.54 -1.80
N ALA A 265 -11.10 -1.17 -3.08
CA ALA A 265 -10.80 0.19 -3.51
C ALA A 265 -11.73 1.20 -2.83
N ARG A 266 -13.05 0.96 -2.81
CA ARG A 266 -14.02 1.84 -2.12
C ARG A 266 -13.71 1.99 -0.62
N LEU A 267 -13.30 0.94 0.07
CA LEU A 267 -12.95 1.01 1.50
C LEU A 267 -11.67 1.83 1.74
N ILE A 268 -10.67 1.69 0.85
CA ILE A 268 -9.47 2.54 0.86
C ILE A 268 -9.84 4.01 0.62
N GLU A 269 -10.73 4.30 -0.33
CA GLU A 269 -11.21 5.66 -0.63
C GLU A 269 -12.01 6.27 0.53
N GLN A 270 -12.80 5.48 1.25
CA GLN A 270 -13.46 5.94 2.47
C GLN A 270 -12.45 6.38 3.54
N ALA A 271 -11.37 5.60 3.73
CA ALA A 271 -10.29 5.96 4.62
C ALA A 271 -9.57 7.24 4.13
N ALA A 272 -9.29 7.33 2.83
CA ALA A 272 -8.67 8.49 2.20
C ALA A 272 -9.53 9.76 2.34
N SER A 273 -10.83 9.66 2.14
CA SER A 273 -11.77 10.78 2.30
C SER A 273 -11.87 11.27 3.74
N ALA A 274 -11.71 10.38 4.72
CA ALA A 274 -11.69 10.76 6.13
C ALA A 274 -10.35 11.39 6.55
N ALA A 275 -9.27 11.06 5.85
CA ALA A 275 -7.91 11.53 6.11
C ALA A 275 -7.69 13.01 5.78
N VAL A 276 -8.57 13.63 4.98
CA VAL A 276 -8.45 15.02 4.48
C VAL A 276 -9.50 15.96 5.05
N LYS A 277 -10.32 15.47 5.98
CA LYS A 277 -11.26 16.28 6.78
C LYS A 277 -10.59 16.81 8.03
#